data_e6448cec77eb64bcb28c4478a667f0b0
#
_entry.id   e6448cec77eb64bcb28c4478a667f0b0
#
_cell.length_a   1.000
_cell.length_b   1.000
_cell.length_c   1.000
_cell.angle_alpha   90.00
_cell.angle_beta   90.00
_cell.angle_gamma   90.00
#
_symmetry.space_group_name_H-M   'P 1'
#
loop_
_entity.id
_entity.type
_entity.pdbx_description
1 polymer ?
#
loop_
_entity_poly.entity_id
_entity_poly.type
_entity_poly.pdbx_seq_one_letter_code
_entity_poly.pdbx_strand_id
1 'polypeptide(L)'
;TLLKYAPLNKCTLMFTGSIYDIQKDLELLYGLGVDKKVRQILVRRMEHTKTSQRQLKELSTQCIEHYEECITWIKENYPGVIYTVPILKDVFRGGNNEYFIDADKRIARQKEIINSLPSDAMVNLICPLSGYDYFTEAFKGMHNVKTNLILNHLYGGSVSVAGLLNHKDIREQFNPDRNDYMFLPNEMYNADGLDLLGEPMSELEKYYGAKIILG
;
A
#
# COMPACT_ATOMS: atom_id res chain seq x y z
N THR A 1 -8.50 30.14 0.02
CA THR A 1 -9.59 30.52 0.95
C THR A 1 -10.00 29.36 1.87
N LEU A 2 -10.02 28.11 1.38
CA LEU A 2 -10.29 26.91 2.20
C LEU A 2 -9.23 26.67 3.28
N LEU A 3 -7.95 26.90 2.99
CA LEU A 3 -6.82 26.75 3.93
C LEU A 3 -6.89 27.70 5.13
N LYS A 4 -7.72 28.74 5.06
CA LYS A 4 -7.91 29.70 6.16
C LYS A 4 -8.82 29.14 7.26
N TYR A 5 -9.71 28.21 6.94
CA TYR A 5 -10.81 27.81 7.82
C TYR A 5 -10.81 26.33 8.22
N ALA A 6 -10.02 25.49 7.52
CA ALA A 6 -9.90 24.09 7.89
C ALA A 6 -8.43 23.66 7.87
N PRO A 7 -7.89 23.09 8.96
CA PRO A 7 -6.61 22.42 8.90
C PRO A 7 -6.75 21.23 7.97
N LEU A 8 -6.19 21.33 6.76
CA LEU A 8 -6.14 20.21 5.83
C LEU A 8 -5.14 19.20 6.36
N ASN A 9 -5.58 17.98 6.56
CA ASN A 9 -4.68 16.91 6.97
C ASN A 9 -3.67 16.56 5.88
N LYS A 10 -4.06 16.69 4.60
CA LYS A 10 -3.29 16.18 3.47
C LYS A 10 -3.52 17.02 2.21
N CYS A 11 -2.44 17.34 1.50
CA CYS A 11 -2.46 17.83 0.14
C CYS A 11 -1.90 16.73 -0.77
N THR A 12 -2.66 16.30 -1.77
CA THR A 12 -2.22 15.25 -2.70
C THR A 12 -2.01 15.83 -4.09
N LEU A 13 -0.81 15.63 -4.63
CA LEU A 13 -0.44 15.91 -6.01
C LEU A 13 -0.46 14.60 -6.80
N MET A 14 -0.97 14.64 -8.01
CA MET A 14 -1.02 13.49 -8.91
C MET A 14 0.08 13.62 -9.97
N PHE A 15 1.03 12.69 -9.97
CA PHE A 15 2.01 12.59 -11.03
C PHE A 15 1.37 12.01 -12.30
N THR A 16 1.38 12.78 -13.36
CA THR A 16 0.77 12.46 -14.66
C THR A 16 1.80 12.24 -15.77
N GLY A 17 3.07 11.97 -15.40
CA GLY A 17 4.16 11.68 -16.34
C GLY A 17 5.15 12.83 -16.53
N SER A 18 4.88 14.02 -16.00
CA SER A 18 5.75 15.19 -16.10
C SER A 18 6.35 15.58 -14.75
N ILE A 19 7.67 15.46 -14.62
CA ILE A 19 8.40 15.96 -13.45
C ILE A 19 8.24 17.47 -13.32
N TYR A 20 8.28 18.19 -14.44
CA TYR A 20 8.15 19.64 -14.46
C TYR A 20 6.84 20.14 -13.84
N ASP A 21 5.73 19.42 -14.04
CA ASP A 21 4.46 19.81 -13.44
C ASP A 21 4.48 19.62 -11.93
N ILE A 22 5.07 18.53 -11.42
CA ILE A 22 5.27 18.32 -9.99
C ILE A 22 6.21 19.36 -9.38
N GLN A 23 7.28 19.75 -10.09
CA GLN A 23 8.19 20.80 -9.65
C GLN A 23 7.44 22.12 -9.45
N LYS A 24 6.68 22.55 -10.45
CA LYS A 24 5.85 23.76 -10.37
C LYS A 24 4.82 23.72 -9.25
N ASP A 25 4.14 22.59 -9.09
CA ASP A 25 3.14 22.42 -8.06
C ASP A 25 3.76 22.50 -6.66
N LEU A 26 4.92 21.85 -6.45
CA LEU A 26 5.62 21.90 -5.18
C LEU A 26 6.16 23.32 -4.90
N GLU A 27 6.80 23.98 -5.88
CA GLU A 27 7.25 25.36 -5.75
C GLU A 27 6.11 26.30 -5.34
N LEU A 28 4.94 26.15 -5.98
CA LEU A 28 3.76 26.94 -5.66
C LEU A 28 3.26 26.65 -4.24
N LEU A 29 3.15 25.38 -3.84
CA LEU A 29 2.67 24.99 -2.52
C LEU A 29 3.58 25.52 -1.40
N TYR A 30 4.90 25.38 -1.56
CA TYR A 30 5.87 25.89 -0.60
C TYR A 30 5.92 27.43 -0.61
N GLY A 31 5.87 28.06 -1.78
CA GLY A 31 5.79 29.51 -1.91
C GLY A 31 4.56 30.13 -1.24
N LEU A 32 3.43 29.42 -1.21
CA LEU A 32 2.21 29.81 -0.52
C LEU A 32 2.18 29.39 0.97
N GLY A 33 3.24 28.72 1.47
CA GLY A 33 3.32 28.24 2.84
C GLY A 33 2.29 27.16 3.17
N VAL A 34 1.88 26.37 2.17
CA VAL A 34 0.93 25.26 2.36
C VAL A 34 1.56 24.13 3.18
N ASP A 35 2.85 23.89 3.01
CA ASP A 35 3.67 22.96 3.79
C ASP A 35 3.55 23.16 5.31
N LYS A 36 3.35 24.42 5.75
CA LYS A 36 3.15 24.80 7.15
C LYS A 36 1.71 24.68 7.65
N LYS A 37 0.76 24.45 6.75
CA LYS A 37 -0.70 24.43 7.04
C LYS A 37 -1.34 23.08 6.88
N VAL A 38 -0.67 22.16 6.23
CA VAL A 38 -1.11 20.77 6.05
C VAL A 38 -0.21 19.84 6.86
N ARG A 39 -0.76 18.73 7.31
CA ARG A 39 0.00 17.71 8.04
C ARG A 39 1.01 17.01 7.14
N GLN A 40 0.65 16.83 5.86
CA GLN A 40 1.51 16.19 4.87
C GLN A 40 1.20 16.65 3.44
N ILE A 41 2.24 16.70 2.61
CA ILE A 41 2.13 16.77 1.15
C ILE A 41 2.48 15.39 0.62
N LEU A 42 1.60 14.85 -0.23
CA LEU A 42 1.75 13.52 -0.81
C LEU A 42 1.78 13.60 -2.33
N VAL A 43 2.76 12.96 -2.94
CA VAL A 43 2.80 12.75 -4.39
C VAL A 43 2.39 11.32 -4.70
N ARG A 44 1.37 11.15 -5.53
CA ARG A 44 0.87 9.85 -6.00
C ARG A 44 1.05 9.71 -7.50
N ARG A 45 1.40 8.51 -7.92
CA ARG A 45 1.37 8.16 -9.33
C ARG A 45 -0.08 7.93 -9.79
N MET A 46 -0.38 8.34 -11.02
CA MET A 46 -1.62 7.95 -11.66
C MET A 46 -1.66 6.43 -11.86
N GLU A 47 -2.79 5.84 -11.54
CA GLU A 47 -3.07 4.42 -11.73
C GLU A 47 -4.29 4.23 -12.63
N HIS A 48 -4.41 3.06 -13.22
CA HIS A 48 -5.58 2.67 -14.00
C HIS A 48 -6.17 1.34 -13.49
N THR A 49 -7.44 1.16 -13.72
CA THR A 49 -8.17 -0.09 -13.48
C THR A 49 -8.37 -0.86 -14.78
N LYS A 50 -8.84 -2.11 -14.69
CA LYS A 50 -9.18 -2.92 -15.88
C LYS A 50 -10.25 -2.28 -16.77
N THR A 51 -11.14 -1.46 -16.17
CA THR A 51 -12.24 -0.76 -16.88
C THR A 51 -11.87 0.63 -17.34
N SER A 52 -10.68 1.12 -17.05
CA SER A 52 -10.22 2.44 -17.49
C SER A 52 -10.18 2.54 -19.01
N GLN A 53 -10.48 3.74 -19.53
CA GLN A 53 -10.37 4.04 -20.96
C GLN A 53 -8.92 3.85 -21.45
N ARG A 54 -8.77 3.56 -22.74
CA ARG A 54 -7.45 3.31 -23.36
C ARG A 54 -6.45 4.43 -23.09
N GLN A 55 -6.86 5.68 -23.29
CA GLN A 55 -6.00 6.86 -23.07
C GLN A 55 -5.47 6.93 -21.64
N LEU A 56 -6.31 6.62 -20.64
CA LEU A 56 -5.90 6.59 -19.24
C LEU A 56 -4.90 5.47 -18.94
N LYS A 57 -5.07 4.30 -19.60
CA LYS A 57 -4.13 3.18 -19.47
C LYS A 57 -2.75 3.53 -20.04
N GLU A 58 -2.73 4.15 -21.23
CA GLU A 58 -1.49 4.60 -21.89
C GLU A 58 -0.76 5.66 -21.02
N LEU A 59 -1.49 6.65 -20.52
CA LEU A 59 -0.94 7.68 -19.66
C LEU A 59 -0.40 7.09 -18.33
N SER A 60 -1.15 6.19 -17.70
CA SER A 60 -0.70 5.52 -16.48
C SER A 60 0.57 4.69 -16.70
N THR A 61 0.71 4.04 -17.86
CA THR A 61 1.93 3.29 -18.22
C THR A 61 3.13 4.23 -18.33
N GLN A 62 2.99 5.36 -19.00
CA GLN A 62 4.04 6.40 -19.06
C GLN A 62 4.40 6.93 -17.68
N CYS A 63 3.39 7.12 -16.81
CA CYS A 63 3.65 7.52 -15.42
C CYS A 63 4.51 6.49 -14.66
N ILE A 64 4.32 5.19 -14.91
CA ILE A 64 5.16 4.15 -14.29
C ILE A 64 6.63 4.32 -14.69
N GLU A 65 6.88 4.54 -15.97
CA GLU A 65 8.24 4.65 -16.54
C GLU A 65 9.02 5.84 -15.97
N HIS A 66 8.37 6.97 -15.75
CA HIS A 66 9.01 8.22 -15.31
C HIS A 66 8.88 8.51 -13.81
N TYR A 67 8.10 7.73 -13.08
CA TYR A 67 7.83 8.02 -11.67
C TYR A 67 9.06 7.87 -10.78
N GLU A 68 9.93 6.93 -11.08
CA GLU A 68 11.17 6.69 -10.34
C GLU A 68 12.11 7.91 -10.37
N GLU A 69 12.25 8.53 -11.54
CA GLU A 69 13.01 9.76 -11.72
C GLU A 69 12.39 10.93 -10.91
N CYS A 70 11.06 11.03 -10.94
CA CYS A 70 10.33 12.03 -10.16
C CYS A 70 10.57 11.85 -8.65
N ILE A 71 10.50 10.62 -8.13
CA ILE A 71 10.74 10.35 -6.71
C ILE A 71 12.17 10.61 -6.31
N THR A 72 13.15 10.31 -7.15
CA THR A 72 14.56 10.63 -6.92
C THR A 72 14.74 12.12 -6.75
N TRP A 73 14.19 12.91 -7.67
CA TRP A 73 14.22 14.36 -7.59
C TRP A 73 13.52 14.92 -6.34
N ILE A 74 12.36 14.36 -5.96
CA ILE A 74 11.63 14.77 -4.74
C ILE A 74 12.49 14.52 -3.48
N LYS A 75 13.15 13.38 -3.38
CA LYS A 75 14.01 13.04 -2.24
C LYS A 75 15.13 14.07 -2.04
N GLU A 76 15.70 14.55 -3.13
CA GLU A 76 16.82 15.50 -3.11
C GLU A 76 16.36 16.92 -2.77
N ASN A 77 15.21 17.36 -3.29
CA ASN A 77 14.78 18.74 -3.23
C ASN A 77 13.70 19.02 -2.18
N TYR A 78 12.87 18.02 -1.85
CA TYR A 78 11.73 18.13 -0.92
C TYR A 78 11.64 16.91 0.01
N PRO A 79 12.61 16.70 0.90
CA PRO A 79 12.70 15.49 1.72
C PRO A 79 11.51 15.27 2.69
N GLY A 80 10.72 16.34 2.93
CA GLY A 80 9.49 16.25 3.73
C GLY A 80 8.26 15.79 2.97
N VAL A 81 8.32 15.66 1.65
CA VAL A 81 7.21 15.19 0.83
C VAL A 81 7.10 13.67 0.90
N ILE A 82 5.90 13.18 1.13
CA ILE A 82 5.57 11.76 1.13
C ILE A 82 5.23 11.34 -0.30
N TYR A 83 5.56 10.13 -0.67
CA TYR A 83 5.25 9.58 -1.99
C TYR A 83 4.75 8.14 -1.89
N THR A 84 4.02 7.70 -2.91
CA THR A 84 3.55 6.32 -3.02
C THR A 84 4.35 5.57 -4.07
N VAL A 85 4.59 4.31 -3.82
CA VAL A 85 5.15 3.40 -4.82
C VAL A 85 4.34 2.12 -4.88
N PRO A 86 3.93 1.70 -6.07
CA PRO A 86 3.17 0.47 -6.26
C PRO A 86 4.04 -0.78 -6.32
N ILE A 87 5.33 -0.64 -6.62
CA ILE A 87 6.28 -1.75 -6.74
C ILE A 87 7.52 -1.42 -5.92
N LEU A 88 7.98 -2.40 -5.14
CA LEU A 88 9.14 -2.25 -4.28
C LEU A 88 10.43 -2.41 -5.07
N LYS A 89 10.96 -1.32 -5.56
CA LYS A 89 12.36 -1.23 -5.92
C LYS A 89 13.15 -0.72 -4.72
N ASP A 90 14.42 -1.11 -4.62
CA ASP A 90 15.27 -0.71 -3.49
C ASP A 90 15.38 0.81 -3.33
N VAL A 91 15.33 1.55 -4.44
CA VAL A 91 15.34 3.02 -4.45
C VAL A 91 14.17 3.64 -3.67
N PHE A 92 13.07 2.90 -3.54
CA PHE A 92 11.88 3.36 -2.83
C PHE A 92 11.79 2.86 -1.38
N ARG A 93 12.68 1.97 -0.97
CA ARG A 93 12.72 1.48 0.41
C ARG A 93 13.25 2.59 1.32
N GLY A 94 12.57 2.79 2.42
CA GLY A 94 12.91 3.85 3.38
C GLY A 94 12.46 5.25 2.94
N GLY A 95 12.87 6.25 3.69
CA GLY A 95 12.46 7.64 3.47
C GLY A 95 10.97 7.86 3.69
N ASN A 96 10.39 8.79 2.95
CA ASN A 96 9.00 9.22 3.12
C ASN A 96 8.01 8.49 2.21
N ASN A 97 8.23 7.20 1.95
CA ASN A 97 7.26 6.37 1.25
C ASN A 97 6.04 6.10 2.13
N GLU A 98 4.84 6.46 1.66
CA GLU A 98 3.59 6.32 2.42
C GLU A 98 3.36 4.89 2.95
N TYR A 99 3.74 3.86 2.18
CA TYR A 99 3.54 2.46 2.57
C TYR A 99 4.55 1.97 3.61
N PHE A 100 5.67 2.66 3.80
CA PHE A 100 6.76 2.28 4.69
C PHE A 100 6.92 3.17 5.92
N ILE A 101 6.04 4.18 6.08
CA ILE A 101 6.02 4.95 7.32
C ILE A 101 5.71 4.00 8.47
N ASP A 102 6.62 3.95 9.46
CA ASP A 102 6.56 3.02 10.59
C ASP A 102 6.54 1.51 10.22
N ALA A 103 6.94 1.14 9.01
CA ALA A 103 6.93 -0.26 8.55
C ALA A 103 7.75 -1.17 9.46
N ASP A 104 8.95 -0.72 9.90
CA ASP A 104 9.80 -1.51 10.81
C ASP A 104 9.12 -1.78 12.15
N LYS A 105 8.38 -0.81 12.68
CA LYS A 105 7.61 -0.99 13.93
C LYS A 105 6.47 -1.98 13.73
N ARG A 106 5.78 -1.90 12.58
CA ARG A 106 4.71 -2.85 12.24
C ARG A 106 5.25 -4.27 12.09
N ILE A 107 6.37 -4.43 11.37
CA ILE A 107 7.04 -5.72 11.23
C ILE A 107 7.47 -6.29 12.59
N ALA A 108 8.09 -5.46 13.45
CA ALA A 108 8.48 -5.88 14.78
C ALA A 108 7.28 -6.40 15.58
N ARG A 109 6.18 -5.64 15.59
CA ARG A 109 4.93 -6.05 16.25
C ARG A 109 4.33 -7.33 15.67
N GLN A 110 4.33 -7.47 14.35
CA GLN A 110 3.84 -8.69 13.71
C GLN A 110 4.69 -9.90 14.08
N LYS A 111 6.02 -9.77 14.13
CA LYS A 111 6.93 -10.83 14.60
C LYS A 111 6.67 -11.21 16.06
N GLU A 112 6.43 -10.25 16.94
CA GLU A 112 6.06 -10.50 18.35
C GLU A 112 4.77 -11.33 18.43
N ILE A 113 3.74 -10.95 17.67
CA ILE A 113 2.47 -11.70 17.63
C ILE A 113 2.72 -13.12 17.11
N ILE A 114 3.43 -13.28 16.00
CA ILE A 114 3.72 -14.61 15.42
C ILE A 114 4.50 -15.48 16.40
N ASN A 115 5.50 -14.94 17.08
CA ASN A 115 6.28 -15.66 18.07
C ASN A 115 5.48 -16.06 19.34
N SER A 116 4.34 -15.43 19.59
CA SER A 116 3.42 -15.81 20.67
C SER A 116 2.45 -16.92 20.30
N LEU A 117 2.37 -17.29 19.03
CA LEU A 117 1.55 -18.41 18.55
C LEU A 117 2.22 -19.76 18.82
N PRO A 118 1.50 -20.88 18.76
CA PRO A 118 2.10 -22.21 18.83
C PRO A 118 3.24 -22.36 17.84
N SER A 119 4.37 -22.91 18.27
CA SER A 119 5.61 -22.99 17.47
C SER A 119 5.48 -23.82 16.19
N ASP A 120 4.51 -24.70 16.14
CA ASP A 120 4.17 -25.55 14.99
C ASP A 120 3.04 -24.97 14.11
N ALA A 121 2.47 -23.83 14.51
CA ALA A 121 1.39 -23.18 13.75
C ALA A 121 1.92 -22.55 12.46
N MET A 122 1.26 -22.85 11.32
CA MET A 122 1.56 -22.22 10.05
C MET A 122 0.84 -20.87 9.93
N VAL A 123 1.60 -19.83 9.61
CA VAL A 123 1.13 -18.47 9.45
C VAL A 123 1.26 -18.04 7.98
N ASN A 124 0.16 -17.69 7.36
CA ASN A 124 0.13 -17.17 5.99
C ASN A 124 -0.08 -15.66 6.00
N LEU A 125 0.93 -14.91 5.55
CA LEU A 125 0.82 -13.46 5.35
C LEU A 125 0.23 -13.18 3.97
N ILE A 126 -0.88 -12.47 3.92
CA ILE A 126 -1.52 -12.04 2.68
C ILE A 126 -1.00 -10.66 2.31
N CYS A 127 -0.33 -10.56 1.18
CA CYS A 127 0.36 -9.34 0.77
C CYS A 127 -0.12 -8.85 -0.60
N PRO A 128 -0.41 -7.55 -0.74
CA PRO A 128 -0.59 -6.94 -2.05
C PRO A 128 0.76 -6.84 -2.79
N LEU A 129 0.71 -6.62 -4.09
CA LEU A 129 1.92 -6.48 -4.91
C LEU A 129 2.87 -5.39 -4.38
N SER A 130 2.34 -4.27 -3.88
CA SER A 130 3.14 -3.16 -3.35
C SER A 130 3.94 -3.51 -2.08
N GLY A 131 3.57 -4.55 -1.35
CA GLY A 131 4.23 -4.96 -0.10
C GLY A 131 4.95 -6.31 -0.16
N TYR A 132 4.73 -7.09 -1.21
CA TYR A 132 5.11 -8.50 -1.24
C TYR A 132 6.61 -8.75 -1.01
N ASP A 133 7.47 -8.09 -1.76
CA ASP A 133 8.92 -8.29 -1.66
C ASP A 133 9.46 -7.85 -0.29
N TYR A 134 8.94 -6.72 0.21
CA TYR A 134 9.34 -6.20 1.52
C TYR A 134 8.97 -7.17 2.65
N PHE A 135 7.72 -7.66 2.66
CA PHE A 135 7.29 -8.63 3.68
C PHE A 135 8.02 -9.97 3.53
N THR A 136 8.25 -10.43 2.31
CA THR A 136 9.00 -11.66 2.05
C THR A 136 10.42 -11.59 2.63
N GLU A 137 11.12 -10.49 2.41
CA GLU A 137 12.45 -10.28 3.00
C GLU A 137 12.39 -10.11 4.52
N ALA A 138 11.41 -9.36 5.03
CA ALA A 138 11.28 -9.11 6.46
C ALA A 138 11.01 -10.37 7.29
N PHE A 139 10.30 -11.35 6.73
CA PHE A 139 9.98 -12.61 7.40
C PHE A 139 10.84 -13.80 6.96
N LYS A 140 11.85 -13.54 6.14
CA LYS A 140 12.83 -14.54 5.73
C LYS A 140 13.48 -15.20 6.94
N GLY A 141 13.50 -16.52 6.95
CA GLY A 141 14.08 -17.32 8.06
C GLY A 141 13.08 -17.73 9.14
N MET A 142 11.84 -17.22 9.13
CA MET A 142 10.77 -17.76 9.97
C MET A 142 10.12 -18.94 9.23
N HIS A 143 10.47 -20.17 9.62
CA HIS A 143 10.12 -21.42 8.92
C HIS A 143 8.61 -21.72 8.89
N ASN A 144 7.88 -21.15 9.84
CA ASN A 144 6.43 -21.30 9.98
C ASN A 144 5.63 -20.12 9.35
N VAL A 145 6.30 -19.23 8.66
CA VAL A 145 5.67 -18.04 8.01
C VAL A 145 5.84 -18.13 6.51
N LYS A 146 4.74 -17.99 5.78
CA LYS A 146 4.72 -17.94 4.33
C LYS A 146 4.06 -16.65 3.84
N THR A 147 4.76 -15.89 3.03
CA THR A 147 4.20 -14.71 2.32
C THR A 147 3.48 -15.16 1.06
N ASN A 148 2.28 -14.67 0.86
CA ASN A 148 1.42 -15.01 -0.26
C ASN A 148 1.02 -13.72 -0.99
N LEU A 149 1.43 -13.62 -2.27
CA LEU A 149 1.04 -12.52 -3.13
C LEU A 149 -0.42 -12.68 -3.55
N ILE A 150 -1.22 -11.64 -3.35
CA ILE A 150 -2.59 -11.55 -3.86
C ILE A 150 -2.69 -10.30 -4.75
N LEU A 151 -3.08 -10.51 -5.99
CA LEU A 151 -3.30 -9.45 -6.96
C LEU A 151 -4.73 -8.92 -6.83
N ASN A 152 -4.91 -7.63 -7.04
CA ASN A 152 -6.24 -7.03 -7.08
C ASN A 152 -6.92 -7.34 -8.42
N HIS A 153 -7.82 -8.30 -8.47
CA HIS A 153 -8.59 -8.63 -9.66
C HIS A 153 -9.89 -7.83 -9.77
N LEU A 154 -10.40 -7.30 -8.66
CA LEU A 154 -11.61 -6.50 -8.68
C LEU A 154 -11.41 -5.23 -9.52
N TYR A 155 -10.40 -4.45 -9.21
CA TYR A 155 -10.04 -3.26 -9.98
C TYR A 155 -9.08 -3.58 -11.12
N GLY A 156 -8.12 -4.47 -10.90
CA GLY A 156 -7.10 -4.86 -11.88
C GLY A 156 -6.21 -3.69 -12.32
N GLY A 157 -5.63 -3.81 -13.52
CA GLY A 157 -4.77 -2.78 -14.08
C GLY A 157 -3.47 -2.61 -13.28
N SER A 158 -3.14 -1.37 -12.91
CA SER A 158 -1.96 -1.04 -12.10
C SER A 158 -2.23 -0.94 -10.60
N VAL A 159 -3.44 -1.30 -10.14
CA VAL A 159 -3.83 -1.25 -8.74
C VAL A 159 -3.12 -2.34 -7.94
N SER A 160 -2.39 -1.94 -6.89
CA SER A 160 -1.47 -2.83 -6.17
C SER A 160 -1.51 -2.70 -4.64
N VAL A 161 -2.46 -1.90 -4.09
CA VAL A 161 -2.48 -1.53 -2.67
C VAL A 161 -3.36 -2.44 -1.82
N ALA A 162 -2.99 -2.60 -0.55
CA ALA A 162 -3.65 -3.47 0.42
C ALA A 162 -5.13 -3.11 0.64
N GLY A 163 -5.45 -1.83 0.79
CA GLY A 163 -6.81 -1.36 1.08
C GLY A 163 -7.82 -1.56 -0.06
N LEU A 164 -7.39 -2.08 -1.21
CA LEU A 164 -8.25 -2.43 -2.33
C LEU A 164 -8.33 -3.94 -2.60
N LEU A 165 -7.70 -4.78 -1.76
CA LEU A 165 -7.92 -6.22 -1.76
C LEU A 165 -9.29 -6.54 -1.13
N ASN A 166 -9.86 -7.68 -1.49
CA ASN A 166 -11.11 -8.17 -0.96
C ASN A 166 -11.10 -9.70 -0.80
N HIS A 167 -12.08 -10.26 -0.14
CA HIS A 167 -12.17 -11.69 0.12
C HIS A 167 -12.23 -12.53 -1.16
N LYS A 168 -12.88 -12.02 -2.21
CA LYS A 168 -12.95 -12.73 -3.49
C LYS A 168 -11.56 -12.86 -4.12
N ASP A 169 -10.76 -11.79 -4.12
CA ASP A 169 -9.38 -11.84 -4.63
C ASP A 169 -8.55 -12.90 -3.88
N ILE A 170 -8.73 -13.00 -2.56
CA ILE A 170 -8.03 -14.00 -1.74
C ILE A 170 -8.51 -15.41 -2.07
N ARG A 171 -9.82 -15.66 -2.10
CA ARG A 171 -10.38 -17.00 -2.38
C ARG A 171 -9.99 -17.53 -3.76
N GLU A 172 -9.86 -16.65 -4.75
CA GLU A 172 -9.49 -17.04 -6.12
C GLU A 172 -8.01 -17.40 -6.27
N GLN A 173 -7.12 -16.86 -5.42
CA GLN A 173 -5.67 -16.95 -5.62
C GLN A 173 -4.94 -17.68 -4.50
N PHE A 174 -5.54 -17.82 -3.33
CA PHE A 174 -4.92 -18.42 -2.16
C PHE A 174 -5.54 -19.78 -1.86
N ASN A 175 -4.72 -20.83 -2.01
CA ASN A 175 -5.11 -22.20 -1.70
C ASN A 175 -3.95 -22.89 -0.96
N PRO A 176 -3.80 -22.69 0.36
CA PRO A 176 -2.69 -23.22 1.13
C PRO A 176 -2.91 -24.71 1.49
N ASP A 177 -1.83 -25.47 1.55
CA ASP A 177 -1.85 -26.86 2.05
C ASP A 177 -2.19 -26.91 3.54
N ARG A 178 -1.74 -25.90 4.30
CA ARG A 178 -2.00 -25.73 5.72
C ARG A 178 -2.19 -24.25 6.04
N ASN A 179 -3.19 -23.93 6.84
CA ASN A 179 -3.53 -22.56 7.18
C ASN A 179 -4.10 -22.49 8.61
N ASP A 180 -3.24 -22.37 9.62
CA ASP A 180 -3.68 -22.24 11.01
C ASP A 180 -4.02 -20.77 11.33
N TYR A 181 -3.23 -19.84 10.79
CA TYR A 181 -3.42 -18.40 10.96
C TYR A 181 -3.21 -17.66 9.63
N MET A 182 -4.04 -16.65 9.40
CA MET A 182 -3.88 -15.70 8.29
C MET A 182 -3.62 -14.29 8.83
N PHE A 183 -2.52 -13.68 8.42
CA PHE A 183 -2.30 -12.26 8.62
C PHE A 183 -2.82 -11.49 7.42
N LEU A 184 -3.78 -10.59 7.67
CA LEU A 184 -4.36 -9.71 6.65
C LEU A 184 -4.01 -8.26 6.92
N PRO A 185 -3.83 -7.44 5.87
CA PRO A 185 -3.69 -6.00 6.03
C PRO A 185 -4.94 -5.40 6.68
N ASN A 186 -4.74 -4.59 7.71
CA ASN A 186 -5.81 -3.87 8.39
C ASN A 186 -6.63 -3.00 7.42
N GLU A 187 -5.94 -2.45 6.43
CA GLU A 187 -6.49 -1.54 5.42
C GLU A 187 -7.53 -2.21 4.50
N MET A 188 -7.64 -3.54 4.52
CA MET A 188 -8.69 -4.25 3.77
C MET A 188 -10.11 -4.00 4.32
N TYR A 189 -10.20 -3.62 5.58
CA TYR A 189 -11.49 -3.50 6.27
C TYR A 189 -11.81 -2.05 6.61
N ASN A 190 -13.09 -1.70 6.50
CA ASN A 190 -13.62 -0.42 6.96
C ASN A 190 -13.83 -0.43 8.50
N ALA A 191 -14.36 0.67 9.03
CA ALA A 191 -14.63 0.81 10.47
C ALA A 191 -15.64 -0.21 11.02
N ASP A 192 -16.50 -0.77 10.16
CA ASP A 192 -17.50 -1.79 10.50
C ASP A 192 -16.95 -3.22 10.38
N GLY A 193 -15.67 -3.38 10.03
CA GLY A 193 -15.01 -4.68 9.83
C GLY A 193 -15.42 -5.40 8.55
N LEU A 194 -15.89 -4.65 7.54
CA LEU A 194 -16.30 -5.19 6.25
C LEU A 194 -15.25 -4.87 5.18
N ASP A 195 -15.01 -5.81 4.28
CA ASP A 195 -14.19 -5.60 3.10
C ASP A 195 -14.89 -4.73 2.04
N LEU A 196 -14.24 -4.49 0.89
CA LEU A 196 -14.80 -3.68 -0.20
C LEU A 196 -16.11 -4.23 -0.80
N LEU A 197 -16.38 -5.51 -0.64
CA LEU A 197 -17.60 -6.18 -1.13
C LEU A 197 -18.67 -6.29 -0.04
N GLY A 198 -18.39 -5.76 1.16
CA GLY A 198 -19.31 -5.81 2.31
C GLY A 198 -19.26 -7.13 3.06
N GLU A 199 -18.25 -7.96 2.85
CA GLU A 199 -18.10 -9.22 3.57
C GLU A 199 -17.34 -9.04 4.89
N PRO A 200 -17.84 -9.56 6.03
CA PRO A 200 -17.14 -9.51 7.30
C PRO A 200 -15.99 -10.53 7.35
N MET A 201 -14.94 -10.21 8.11
CA MET A 201 -13.75 -11.05 8.31
C MET A 201 -14.09 -12.50 8.69
N SER A 202 -15.16 -12.72 9.48
CA SER A 202 -15.62 -14.04 9.91
C SER A 202 -16.00 -14.99 8.78
N GLU A 203 -16.41 -14.45 7.62
CA GLU A 203 -16.71 -15.29 6.44
C GLU A 203 -15.43 -15.87 5.83
N LEU A 204 -14.31 -15.14 5.89
CA LEU A 204 -13.02 -15.64 5.43
C LEU A 204 -12.44 -16.67 6.43
N GLU A 205 -12.57 -16.42 7.74
CA GLU A 205 -12.20 -17.39 8.79
C GLU A 205 -12.95 -18.71 8.61
N LYS A 206 -14.25 -18.63 8.38
CA LYS A 206 -15.10 -19.81 8.14
C LYS A 206 -14.70 -20.56 6.87
N TYR A 207 -14.40 -19.82 5.79
CA TYR A 207 -14.03 -20.41 4.51
C TYR A 207 -12.73 -21.22 4.60
N TYR A 208 -11.71 -20.69 5.29
CA TYR A 208 -10.40 -21.32 5.40
C TYR A 208 -10.24 -22.19 6.65
N GLY A 209 -11.15 -22.12 7.62
CA GLY A 209 -10.99 -22.77 8.91
C GLY A 209 -9.79 -22.26 9.72
N ALA A 210 -9.32 -21.04 9.44
CA ALA A 210 -8.13 -20.43 10.01
C ALA A 210 -8.50 -19.21 10.86
N LYS A 211 -7.67 -18.88 11.87
CA LYS A 211 -7.82 -17.65 12.63
C LYS A 211 -7.20 -16.48 11.86
N ILE A 212 -7.91 -15.36 11.76
CA ILE A 212 -7.42 -14.14 11.14
C ILE A 212 -6.83 -13.20 12.17
N ILE A 213 -5.69 -12.64 11.83
CA ILE A 213 -4.99 -11.59 12.60
C ILE A 213 -4.82 -10.40 11.67
N LEU A 214 -5.21 -9.22 12.13
CA LEU A 214 -5.01 -7.97 11.41
C LEU A 214 -3.67 -7.33 11.82
N GLY A 215 -2.90 -6.85 10.81
CA GLY A 215 -1.58 -6.30 11.09
C GLY A 215 -1.06 -5.27 10.09
#